data_3b23f974de73297d32a4aadf3b7d57a2
#
_entry.id   3b23f974de73297d32a4aadf3b7d57a2
#
_cell.length_a   1.000
_cell.length_b   1.000
_cell.length_c   1.000
_cell.angle_alpha   90.00
_cell.angle_beta   90.00
_cell.angle_gamma   90.00
#
_symmetry.space_group_name_H-M   'P 1'
#
loop_
_entity.id
_entity.type
_entity.pdbx_description
1 polymer ?
#
loop_
_entity_poly.entity_id
_entity_poly.type
_entity_poly.pdbx_seq_one_letter_code
_entity_poly.pdbx_strand_id
1 'polypeptide(L)'
;MKKILGLILFFILTGCANTMKPTDFKDQKPRLIIEDYLSGNVKAWGVLQNRSGKVTRQFKADLNGKWNGSQLILDEIFNWTDGEKQTRQWTINKIDEHNYEGTASDVVGTAKGF
;
A
#
# COMPACT_ATOMS: atom_id res chain seq x y z
N MET A 1 -45.76 -21.99 -1.86
CA MET A 1 -44.38 -22.48 -1.96
C MET A 1 -43.53 -21.75 -3.00
N LYS A 2 -44.00 -21.50 -4.21
CA LYS A 2 -43.21 -20.77 -5.24
C LYS A 2 -42.81 -19.33 -4.89
N LYS A 3 -43.60 -18.63 -4.07
CA LYS A 3 -43.33 -17.23 -3.62
C LYS A 3 -42.27 -17.15 -2.53
N ILE A 4 -42.08 -18.19 -1.73
CA ILE A 4 -41.09 -18.25 -0.65
C ILE A 4 -39.68 -18.51 -1.22
N LEU A 5 -39.58 -19.28 -2.30
CA LEU A 5 -38.33 -19.58 -2.96
C LEU A 5 -37.70 -18.33 -3.61
N GLY A 6 -38.53 -17.44 -4.16
CA GLY A 6 -38.09 -16.15 -4.70
C GLY A 6 -37.56 -15.18 -3.65
N LEU A 7 -38.16 -15.20 -2.44
CA LEU A 7 -37.74 -14.34 -1.34
C LEU A 7 -36.39 -14.77 -0.74
N ILE A 8 -36.14 -16.09 -0.68
CA ILE A 8 -34.86 -16.64 -0.19
C ILE A 8 -33.73 -16.34 -1.18
N LEU A 9 -33.99 -16.38 -2.48
CA LEU A 9 -32.98 -16.06 -3.49
C LEU A 9 -32.55 -14.59 -3.48
N PHE A 10 -33.43 -13.67 -3.09
CA PHE A 10 -33.11 -12.24 -3.00
C PHE A 10 -32.21 -11.91 -1.80
N PHE A 11 -32.27 -12.69 -0.71
CA PHE A 11 -31.43 -12.46 0.49
C PHE A 11 -29.99 -12.93 0.33
N ILE A 12 -29.68 -13.76 -0.65
CA ILE A 12 -28.32 -14.30 -0.86
C ILE A 12 -27.41 -13.29 -1.60
N LEU A 13 -27.96 -12.22 -2.18
CA LEU A 13 -27.23 -11.22 -2.97
C LEU A 13 -26.72 -10.02 -2.18
N THR A 14 -27.03 -9.92 -0.90
CA THR A 14 -26.46 -8.88 -0.01
C THR A 14 -25.18 -9.34 0.65
N GLY A 15 -24.21 -9.75 -0.14
CA GLY A 15 -22.82 -9.86 0.27
C GLY A 15 -22.26 -8.45 0.45
N CYS A 16 -22.38 -7.88 1.64
CA CYS A 16 -21.78 -6.61 1.99
C CYS A 16 -20.26 -6.76 2.02
N ALA A 17 -19.58 -6.41 0.93
CA ALA A 17 -18.18 -6.07 0.98
C ALA A 17 -18.05 -4.71 1.65
N ASN A 18 -18.00 -4.68 2.99
CA ASN A 18 -17.55 -3.51 3.72
C ASN A 18 -16.05 -3.35 3.48
N THR A 19 -15.71 -2.62 2.42
CA THR A 19 -14.33 -2.33 2.09
C THR A 19 -13.87 -1.17 2.97
N MET A 20 -12.86 -1.41 3.82
CA MET A 20 -12.21 -0.36 4.60
C MET A 20 -11.59 0.66 3.64
N LYS A 21 -11.70 1.94 3.98
CA LYS A 21 -11.13 3.05 3.22
C LYS A 21 -10.00 3.69 4.02
N PRO A 22 -8.99 4.27 3.36
CA PRO A 22 -7.93 5.00 4.05
C PRO A 22 -8.46 6.09 4.98
N THR A 23 -9.56 6.76 4.61
CA THR A 23 -10.21 7.79 5.43
C THR A 23 -10.79 7.28 6.76
N ASP A 24 -11.01 5.97 6.91
CA ASP A 24 -11.48 5.38 8.16
C ASP A 24 -10.40 5.46 9.27
N PHE A 25 -9.15 5.72 8.89
CA PHE A 25 -7.99 5.80 9.77
C PHE A 25 -7.48 7.24 10.00
N LYS A 26 -8.14 8.25 9.44
CA LYS A 26 -7.66 9.65 9.44
C LYS A 26 -7.40 10.24 10.84
N ASP A 27 -8.12 9.75 11.86
CA ASP A 27 -8.01 10.25 13.23
C ASP A 27 -7.11 9.35 14.12
N GLN A 28 -6.48 8.33 13.54
CA GLN A 28 -5.59 7.42 14.27
C GLN A 28 -4.27 8.12 14.65
N LYS A 29 -3.69 7.69 15.78
CA LYS A 29 -2.43 8.20 16.31
C LYS A 29 -1.44 7.05 16.54
N PRO A 30 -0.12 7.30 16.40
CA PRO A 30 0.51 8.54 15.96
C PRO A 30 0.27 8.82 14.47
N ARG A 31 0.27 10.10 14.08
CA ARG A 31 0.19 10.49 12.66
C ARG A 31 1.45 10.04 11.93
N LEU A 32 1.29 9.39 10.78
CA LEU A 32 2.38 9.05 9.89
C LEU A 32 2.79 10.30 9.08
N ILE A 33 4.06 10.69 9.20
CA ILE A 33 4.70 11.71 8.35
C ILE A 33 5.73 10.98 7.51
N ILE A 34 5.49 10.87 6.21
CA ILE A 34 6.25 10.00 5.32
C ILE A 34 7.72 10.41 5.25
N GLU A 35 7.99 11.71 5.10
CA GLU A 35 9.34 12.25 5.04
C GLU A 35 10.15 12.03 6.32
N ASP A 36 9.50 11.97 7.47
CA ASP A 36 10.18 11.69 8.75
C ASP A 36 10.42 10.19 8.92
N TYR A 37 9.39 9.39 8.61
CA TYR A 37 9.43 7.94 8.82
C TYR A 37 10.38 7.23 7.85
N LEU A 38 10.43 7.65 6.60
CA LEU A 38 11.21 7.01 5.53
C LEU A 38 12.57 7.67 5.28
N SER A 39 12.96 8.70 6.03
CA SER A 39 14.30 9.28 5.94
C SER A 39 15.34 8.38 6.58
N GLY A 40 16.50 8.26 5.91
CA GLY A 40 17.59 7.38 6.34
C GLY A 40 17.33 5.92 6.00
N ASN A 41 17.89 5.02 6.81
CA ASN A 41 17.80 3.57 6.58
C ASN A 41 16.62 2.96 7.31
N VAL A 42 15.71 2.34 6.57
CA VAL A 42 14.53 1.66 7.06
C VAL A 42 14.52 0.21 6.58
N LYS A 43 14.07 -0.70 7.40
CA LYS A 43 13.88 -2.12 7.04
C LYS A 43 12.39 -2.45 7.02
N ALA A 44 12.00 -3.25 6.05
CA ALA A 44 10.64 -3.74 5.92
C ALA A 44 10.61 -5.25 5.66
N TRP A 45 9.54 -5.88 6.11
CA TRP A 45 9.21 -7.28 5.82
C TRP A 45 7.79 -7.30 5.30
N GLY A 46 7.57 -8.08 4.27
CA GLY A 46 6.26 -8.15 3.65
C GLY A 46 5.93 -9.49 3.03
N VAL A 47 4.67 -9.66 2.73
CA VAL A 47 4.11 -10.82 2.05
C VAL A 47 3.24 -10.39 0.89
N LEU A 48 3.22 -11.21 -0.16
CA LEU A 48 2.21 -11.14 -1.21
C LEU A 48 1.16 -12.21 -0.95
N GLN A 49 -0.09 -11.83 -1.07
CA GLN A 49 -1.23 -12.74 -0.98
C GLN A 49 -2.01 -12.70 -2.30
N ASN A 50 -2.52 -13.86 -2.69
CA ASN A 50 -3.47 -13.93 -3.80
C ASN A 50 -4.89 -13.53 -3.34
N ARG A 51 -5.85 -13.55 -4.26
CA ARG A 51 -7.24 -13.17 -3.96
C ARG A 51 -7.92 -14.05 -2.91
N SER A 52 -7.43 -15.28 -2.69
CA SER A 52 -7.95 -16.17 -1.64
C SER A 52 -7.26 -15.97 -0.27
N GLY A 53 -6.34 -14.99 -0.17
CA GLY A 53 -5.59 -14.71 1.06
C GLY A 53 -4.39 -15.62 1.29
N LYS A 54 -4.06 -16.51 0.35
CA LYS A 54 -2.88 -17.37 0.46
C LYS A 54 -1.61 -16.57 0.22
N VAL A 55 -0.64 -16.66 1.13
CA VAL A 55 0.70 -16.10 0.95
C VAL A 55 1.41 -16.83 -0.19
N THR A 56 1.82 -16.10 -1.22
CA THR A 56 2.50 -16.63 -2.40
C THR A 56 3.99 -16.31 -2.42
N ARG A 57 4.40 -15.17 -1.85
CA ARG A 57 5.79 -14.74 -1.75
C ARG A 57 6.02 -13.92 -0.50
N GLN A 58 7.25 -13.90 -0.02
CA GLN A 58 7.68 -13.08 1.11
C GLN A 58 8.97 -12.34 0.76
N PHE A 59 9.20 -11.19 1.38
CA PHE A 59 10.41 -10.42 1.17
C PHE A 59 10.90 -9.72 2.43
N LYS A 60 12.19 -9.39 2.41
CA LYS A 60 12.80 -8.33 3.23
C LYS A 60 13.19 -7.19 2.31
N ALA A 61 13.00 -5.96 2.75
CA ALA A 61 13.43 -4.79 1.99
C ALA A 61 14.33 -3.90 2.85
N ASP A 62 15.37 -3.39 2.23
CA ASP A 62 16.20 -2.31 2.73
C ASP A 62 15.82 -1.04 1.96
N LEU A 63 15.42 0.00 2.68
CA LEU A 63 15.00 1.27 2.13
C LEU A 63 15.97 2.35 2.59
N ASN A 64 16.34 3.26 1.69
CA ASN A 64 17.10 4.45 2.02
C ASN A 64 16.39 5.68 1.48
N GLY A 65 15.91 6.53 2.37
CA GLY A 65 15.22 7.77 2.02
C GLY A 65 16.10 9.01 2.20
N LYS A 66 16.06 9.90 1.20
CA LYS A 66 16.73 11.20 1.22
C LYS A 66 15.71 12.31 1.00
N TRP A 67 15.45 13.08 2.03
CA TRP A 67 14.55 14.23 2.02
C TRP A 67 15.30 15.54 1.77
N ASN A 68 14.82 16.37 0.84
CA ASN A 68 15.43 17.67 0.52
C ASN A 68 14.59 18.89 0.93
N GLY A 69 13.49 18.67 1.68
CA GLY A 69 12.57 19.72 2.09
C GLY A 69 11.27 19.77 1.28
N SER A 70 11.20 19.11 0.12
CA SER A 70 9.99 19.04 -0.71
C SER A 70 9.82 17.68 -1.41
N GLN A 71 10.90 16.94 -1.59
CA GLN A 71 10.93 15.67 -2.31
C GLN A 71 11.70 14.63 -1.51
N LEU A 72 11.15 13.43 -1.43
CA LEU A 72 11.79 12.23 -0.89
C LEU A 72 12.20 11.32 -2.05
N ILE A 73 13.48 11.03 -2.13
CA ILE A 73 14.00 9.95 -3.00
C ILE A 73 14.16 8.71 -2.13
N LEU A 74 13.42 7.66 -2.43
CA LEU A 74 13.40 6.43 -1.69
C LEU A 74 13.96 5.29 -2.54
N ASP A 75 15.17 4.85 -2.21
CA ASP A 75 15.80 3.68 -2.81
C ASP A 75 15.38 2.43 -2.06
N GLU A 76 14.89 1.42 -2.78
CA GLU A 76 14.39 0.17 -2.22
C GLU A 76 15.14 -1.02 -2.81
N ILE A 77 15.57 -1.93 -1.96
CA ILE A 77 16.16 -3.22 -2.35
C ILE A 77 15.32 -4.32 -1.72
N PHE A 78 14.64 -5.11 -2.56
CA PHE A 78 13.83 -6.25 -2.14
C PHE A 78 14.62 -7.54 -2.31
N ASN A 79 14.70 -8.32 -1.25
CA ASN A 79 15.24 -9.68 -1.26
C ASN A 79 14.09 -10.65 -1.01
N TRP A 80 13.68 -11.35 -2.04
CA TRP A 80 12.60 -12.32 -2.00
C TRP A 80 13.10 -13.67 -1.46
N THR A 81 12.22 -14.41 -0.78
CA THR A 81 12.58 -15.73 -0.22
C THR A 81 12.84 -16.79 -1.28
N ASP A 82 12.39 -16.57 -2.53
CA ASP A 82 12.71 -17.42 -3.68
C ASP A 82 14.07 -17.10 -4.33
N GLY A 83 14.86 -16.17 -3.76
CA GLY A 83 16.18 -15.80 -4.22
C GLY A 83 16.21 -14.62 -5.19
N GLU A 84 15.08 -14.14 -5.66
CA GLU A 84 15.03 -12.97 -6.54
C GLU A 84 15.42 -11.70 -5.76
N LYS A 85 16.13 -10.81 -6.44
CA LYS A 85 16.48 -9.47 -5.94
C LYS A 85 15.91 -8.42 -6.89
N GLN A 86 15.16 -7.48 -6.34
CA GLN A 86 14.58 -6.36 -7.09
C GLN A 86 15.00 -5.04 -6.48
N THR A 87 15.12 -4.03 -7.31
CA THR A 87 15.38 -2.65 -6.88
C THR A 87 14.32 -1.73 -7.45
N ARG A 88 13.95 -0.71 -6.67
CA ARG A 88 13.04 0.35 -7.11
C ARG A 88 13.48 1.66 -6.50
N GLN A 89 13.32 2.75 -7.24
CA GLN A 89 13.47 4.09 -6.71
C GLN A 89 12.14 4.83 -6.87
N TRP A 90 11.62 5.34 -5.76
CA TRP A 90 10.53 6.28 -5.74
C TRP A 90 11.02 7.71 -5.69
N THR A 91 10.38 8.57 -6.47
CA THR A 91 10.43 10.01 -6.31
C THR A 91 9.09 10.45 -5.74
N ILE A 92 9.06 10.88 -4.49
CA ILE A 92 7.85 11.25 -3.77
C ILE A 92 7.86 12.75 -3.51
N ASN A 93 6.93 13.48 -4.10
CA ASN A 93 6.77 14.91 -3.92
C ASN A 93 5.70 15.18 -2.87
N LYS A 94 6.01 16.00 -1.89
CA LYS A 94 5.03 16.52 -0.95
C LYS A 94 4.30 17.70 -1.59
N ILE A 95 3.01 17.54 -1.83
CA ILE A 95 2.17 18.56 -2.47
C ILE A 95 1.68 19.58 -1.45
N ASP A 96 1.22 19.08 -0.30
CA ASP A 96 0.82 19.85 0.86
C ASP A 96 0.99 19.02 2.15
N GLU A 97 0.45 19.47 3.26
CA GLU A 97 0.61 18.81 4.56
C GLU A 97 0.11 17.35 4.58
N HIS A 98 -0.87 17.02 3.75
CA HIS A 98 -1.54 15.70 3.75
C HIS A 98 -1.41 14.96 2.42
N ASN A 99 -0.97 15.62 1.35
CA ASN A 99 -1.00 15.05 0.01
C ASN A 99 0.41 14.85 -0.55
N TYR A 100 0.61 13.68 -1.15
CA TYR A 100 1.85 13.26 -1.78
C TYR A 100 1.57 12.70 -3.16
N GLU A 101 2.52 12.87 -4.07
CA GLU A 101 2.54 12.24 -5.38
C GLU A 101 3.86 11.52 -5.59
N GLY A 102 3.81 10.29 -6.07
CA GLY A 102 4.98 9.46 -6.28
C GLY A 102 5.05 8.86 -7.67
N THR A 103 6.28 8.74 -8.18
CA THR A 103 6.59 8.05 -9.43
C THR A 103 7.74 7.08 -9.24
N ALA A 104 7.70 5.97 -10.00
CA ALA A 104 8.78 5.01 -10.11
C ALA A 104 8.82 4.46 -11.53
N SER A 105 9.99 3.99 -11.99
CA SER A 105 10.20 3.58 -13.38
C SER A 105 9.34 2.37 -13.81
N ASP A 106 9.00 1.50 -12.86
CA ASP A 106 8.19 0.30 -13.07
C ASP A 106 6.70 0.49 -12.69
N VAL A 107 6.28 1.72 -12.41
CA VAL A 107 4.90 2.08 -12.08
C VAL A 107 4.35 2.98 -13.17
N VAL A 108 3.17 2.61 -13.71
CA VAL A 108 2.47 3.40 -14.73
C VAL A 108 1.71 4.54 -14.07
N GLY A 109 1.96 5.77 -14.54
CA GLY A 109 1.31 6.97 -14.04
C GLY A 109 1.87 7.45 -12.70
N THR A 110 1.10 8.29 -12.03
CA THR A 110 1.46 8.91 -10.74
C THR A 110 0.64 8.28 -9.62
N ALA A 111 1.31 7.77 -8.59
CA ALA A 111 0.66 7.34 -7.36
C ALA A 111 0.31 8.55 -6.50
N LYS A 112 -0.86 8.54 -5.89
CA LYS A 112 -1.32 9.60 -4.98
C LYS A 112 -1.54 9.03 -3.59
N GLY A 113 -1.12 9.78 -2.59
CA GLY A 113 -1.31 9.46 -1.18
C GLY A 113 -1.84 10.65 -0.39
N PHE A 114 -2.61 10.36 0.68
CA PHE A 114 -3.16 11.35 1.60
C PHE A 114 -3.32 10.76 3.01
#